data_5b279a1f553d3b5ce9f83a0a7f458ba4
#
_entry.id   5b279a1f553d3b5ce9f83a0a7f458ba4
#
_cell.length_a   1.000
_cell.length_b   1.000
_cell.length_c   1.000
_cell.angle_alpha   90.00
_cell.angle_beta   90.00
_cell.angle_gamma   90.00
#
_symmetry.space_group_name_H-M   'P 1'
#
loop_
_entity.id
_entity.type
_entity.pdbx_description
1 polymer ?
#
loop_
_entity_poly.entity_id
_entity_poly.type
_entity_poly.pdbx_seq_one_letter_code
_entity_poly.pdbx_strand_id
1 'polypeptide(L)'
;MTTKLHLAFTADGHIVEARLTGGNTADISVANELMSDVFGCYVVEDMGYDSDPHRDFLRSQNNIPVIPGRKNRKVEIIYDKAIYGLRQRIERYFGKLKENKRVATRYDKHDTAFLGFVAIAAIKILLNLTLC
;
A
#
# COMPACT_ATOMS: atom_id res chain seq x y z
N MET A 1 7.53 1.60 -20.27
CA MET A 1 6.36 2.14 -19.53
C MET A 1 6.21 1.38 -18.21
N THR A 2 6.15 2.10 -17.10
CA THR A 2 6.07 1.50 -15.77
C THR A 2 4.61 1.41 -15.32
N THR A 3 4.23 0.31 -14.69
CA THR A 3 2.91 0.13 -14.09
C THR A 3 3.05 0.15 -12.58
N LYS A 4 2.13 0.81 -11.89
CA LYS A 4 2.06 0.80 -10.43
C LYS A 4 0.93 -0.11 -9.96
N LEU A 5 1.21 -0.93 -8.97
CA LEU A 5 0.23 -1.75 -8.29
C LEU A 5 0.06 -1.23 -6.87
N HIS A 6 -1.12 -0.72 -6.57
CA HIS A 6 -1.48 -0.26 -5.22
C HIS A 6 -2.22 -1.38 -4.51
N LEU A 7 -1.67 -1.85 -3.40
CA LEU A 7 -2.26 -2.91 -2.58
C LEU A 7 -2.62 -2.39 -1.21
N ALA A 8 -3.87 -2.58 -0.80
CA ALA A 8 -4.27 -2.47 0.59
C ALA A 8 -4.34 -3.88 1.17
N PHE A 9 -3.66 -4.11 2.28
CA PHE A 9 -3.58 -5.43 2.87
C PHE A 9 -3.56 -5.36 4.40
N THR A 10 -3.92 -6.46 5.04
CA THR A 10 -3.92 -6.59 6.49
C THR A 10 -2.56 -7.09 6.99
N ALA A 11 -2.31 -6.97 8.30
CA ALA A 11 -1.04 -7.40 8.90
C ALA A 11 -0.80 -8.91 8.75
N ASP A 12 -1.87 -9.70 8.60
CA ASP A 12 -1.78 -11.15 8.39
C ASP A 12 -1.65 -11.53 6.91
N GLY A 13 -1.52 -10.55 6.01
CA GLY A 13 -1.23 -10.77 4.60
C GLY A 13 -2.43 -10.88 3.67
N HIS A 14 -3.64 -10.66 4.16
CA HIS A 14 -4.82 -10.66 3.31
C HIS A 14 -4.91 -9.37 2.49
N ILE A 15 -5.19 -9.51 1.20
CA ILE A 15 -5.40 -8.36 0.31
C ILE A 15 -6.82 -7.88 0.45
N VAL A 16 -7.00 -6.63 0.84
CA VAL A 16 -8.30 -5.97 0.97
C VAL A 16 -8.74 -5.39 -0.37
N GLU A 17 -7.81 -4.75 -1.08
CA GLU A 17 -8.09 -4.09 -2.34
C GLU A 17 -6.82 -3.98 -3.17
N ALA A 18 -6.98 -3.95 -4.50
CA ALA A 18 -5.86 -3.78 -5.43
C ALA A 18 -6.29 -2.86 -6.57
N ARG A 19 -5.38 -1.97 -6.99
CA ARG A 19 -5.59 -1.07 -8.13
C ARG A 19 -4.31 -0.97 -8.94
N LEU A 20 -4.47 -0.97 -10.26
CA LEU A 20 -3.38 -0.75 -11.22
C LEU A 20 -3.49 0.64 -11.81
N THR A 21 -2.36 1.36 -11.86
CA THR A 21 -2.28 2.67 -12.51
C THR A 21 -1.05 2.74 -13.40
N GLY A 22 -1.04 3.70 -14.32
CA GLY A 22 0.16 4.01 -15.09
C GLY A 22 1.26 4.59 -14.21
N GLY A 23 2.51 4.39 -14.60
CA GLY A 23 3.66 4.83 -13.80
C GLY A 23 3.74 6.32 -13.55
N ASN A 24 3.10 7.13 -14.39
CA ASN A 24 3.05 8.58 -14.26
C ASN A 24 1.81 9.09 -13.50
N THR A 25 0.93 8.19 -13.09
CA THR A 25 -0.25 8.55 -12.28
C THR A 25 0.16 8.82 -10.86
N ALA A 26 -0.34 9.90 -10.26
CA ALA A 26 -0.07 10.22 -8.86
C ALA A 26 -0.72 9.18 -7.95
N ASP A 27 0.02 8.74 -6.92
CA ASP A 27 -0.45 7.71 -5.98
C ASP A 27 -1.74 8.12 -5.30
N ILE A 28 -1.87 9.41 -5.00
CA ILE A 28 -3.03 9.96 -4.30
C ILE A 28 -4.34 9.82 -5.10
N SER A 29 -4.25 9.69 -6.43
CA SER A 29 -5.44 9.63 -7.29
C SER A 29 -6.32 8.42 -7.01
N VAL A 30 -5.75 7.34 -6.49
CA VAL A 30 -6.49 6.10 -6.18
C VAL A 30 -6.63 5.85 -4.68
N ALA A 31 -6.07 6.73 -3.86
CA ALA A 31 -5.96 6.48 -2.42
C ALA A 31 -7.32 6.30 -1.74
N ASN A 32 -8.29 7.15 -2.05
CA ASN A 32 -9.62 7.05 -1.44
C ASN A 32 -10.37 5.79 -1.88
N GLU A 33 -10.27 5.44 -3.16
CA GLU A 33 -10.89 4.20 -3.67
C GLU A 33 -10.28 2.97 -3.01
N LEU A 34 -8.96 2.98 -2.85
CA LEU A 34 -8.22 1.87 -2.25
C LEU A 34 -8.68 1.59 -0.82
N MET A 35 -9.06 2.63 -0.10
CA MET A 35 -9.46 2.56 1.31
C MET A 35 -10.96 2.67 1.53
N SER A 36 -11.78 2.60 0.47
CA SER A 36 -13.22 2.83 0.56
C SER A 36 -13.94 1.85 1.49
N ASP A 37 -13.43 0.62 1.63
CA ASP A 37 -14.02 -0.42 2.49
C ASP A 37 -13.25 -0.62 3.80
N VAL A 38 -12.39 0.32 4.17
CA VAL A 38 -11.57 0.24 5.40
C VAL A 38 -12.12 1.19 6.45
N PHE A 39 -12.48 0.64 7.61
CA PHE A 39 -13.10 1.40 8.71
C PHE A 39 -12.48 1.00 10.04
N GLY A 40 -12.22 1.99 10.90
CA GLY A 40 -11.78 1.76 12.26
C GLY A 40 -10.37 1.18 12.40
N CYS A 41 -9.50 1.43 11.43
CA CYS A 41 -8.15 0.86 11.36
C CYS A 41 -7.08 1.93 11.41
N TYR A 42 -5.86 1.52 11.77
CA TYR A 42 -4.67 2.31 11.42
C TYR A 42 -4.38 2.07 9.95
N VAL A 43 -4.24 3.13 9.18
CA VAL A 43 -3.90 3.04 7.75
C VAL A 43 -2.49 3.57 7.57
N VAL A 44 -1.56 2.67 7.25
CA VAL A 44 -0.14 2.96 7.16
C VAL A 44 0.25 3.05 5.68
N GLU A 45 0.59 4.24 5.25
CA GLU A 45 0.90 4.53 3.85
C GLU A 45 2.17 5.37 3.75
N ASP A 46 2.81 5.35 2.59
CA ASP A 46 4.01 6.14 2.41
C ASP A 46 3.71 7.62 2.16
N MET A 47 4.77 8.42 2.09
CA MET A 47 4.68 9.87 1.91
C MET A 47 3.97 10.26 0.60
N GLY A 48 3.95 9.40 -0.41
CA GLY A 48 3.24 9.64 -1.66
C GLY A 48 1.73 9.79 -1.49
N TYR A 49 1.18 9.27 -0.39
CA TYR A 49 -0.24 9.39 -0.05
C TYR A 49 -0.53 10.58 0.89
N ASP A 50 0.47 11.42 1.18
CA ASP A 50 0.26 12.59 2.03
C ASP A 50 -0.57 13.65 1.32
N SER A 51 -1.81 13.78 1.75
CA SER A 51 -2.78 14.73 1.23
C SER A 51 -3.80 15.03 2.32
N ASP A 52 -4.12 16.29 2.51
CA ASP A 52 -5.12 16.67 3.51
C ASP A 52 -6.51 16.08 3.20
N PRO A 53 -7.00 16.13 1.94
CA PRO A 53 -8.26 15.46 1.61
C PRO A 53 -8.25 13.97 1.88
N HIS A 54 -7.16 13.27 1.59
CA HIS A 54 -7.05 11.83 1.86
C HIS A 54 -7.03 11.55 3.35
N ARG A 55 -6.30 12.34 4.14
CA ARG A 55 -6.29 12.21 5.60
C ARG A 55 -7.68 12.42 6.18
N ASP A 56 -8.40 13.41 5.70
CA ASP A 56 -9.78 13.69 6.13
C ASP A 56 -10.72 12.57 5.74
N PHE A 57 -10.55 11.99 4.54
CA PHE A 57 -11.32 10.83 4.10
C PHE A 57 -11.09 9.63 5.04
N LEU A 58 -9.85 9.33 5.39
CA LEU A 58 -9.54 8.23 6.31
C LEU A 58 -10.19 8.47 7.67
N ARG A 59 -10.10 9.68 8.21
CA ARG A 59 -10.71 10.01 9.50
C ARG A 59 -12.23 9.94 9.46
N SER A 60 -12.84 10.27 8.33
CA SER A 60 -14.30 10.16 8.16
C SER A 60 -14.79 8.73 8.27
N GLN A 61 -13.93 7.76 8.00
CA GLN A 61 -14.20 6.33 8.16
C GLN A 61 -13.66 5.77 9.48
N ASN A 62 -13.36 6.64 10.45
CA ASN A 62 -12.81 6.28 11.75
C ASN A 62 -11.43 5.62 11.70
N ASN A 63 -10.70 5.82 10.62
CA ASN A 63 -9.33 5.37 10.51
C ASN A 63 -8.37 6.38 11.11
N ILE A 64 -7.22 5.90 11.56
CA ILE A 64 -6.11 6.74 12.02
C ILE A 64 -5.02 6.71 10.95
N PRO A 65 -4.77 7.83 10.26
CA PRO A 65 -3.69 7.88 9.27
C PRO A 65 -2.33 7.78 9.94
N VAL A 66 -1.48 6.90 9.43
CA VAL A 66 -0.06 6.77 9.82
C VAL A 66 0.75 6.99 8.54
N ILE A 67 0.87 8.26 8.16
CA ILE A 67 1.43 8.68 6.88
C ILE A 67 2.43 9.81 7.15
N PRO A 68 3.70 9.65 6.77
CA PRO A 68 4.67 10.73 6.91
C PRO A 68 4.28 11.95 6.10
N GLY A 69 4.54 13.13 6.64
CA GLY A 69 4.31 14.38 5.92
C GLY A 69 5.40 14.64 4.88
N ARG A 70 5.01 15.29 3.79
CA ARG A 70 5.97 15.73 2.77
C ARG A 70 6.89 16.82 3.34
N LYS A 71 8.11 16.87 2.83
CA LYS A 71 9.15 17.80 3.33
C LYS A 71 8.79 19.28 3.16
N ASN A 72 7.96 19.59 2.18
CA ASN A 72 7.55 20.97 1.88
C ASN A 72 6.38 21.47 2.70
N ARG A 73 5.87 20.69 3.64
CA ARG A 73 4.80 21.14 4.53
C ARG A 73 5.30 22.21 5.51
N LYS A 74 4.47 23.22 5.73
CA LYS A 74 4.78 24.28 6.73
C LYS A 74 4.66 23.77 8.16
N VAL A 75 3.75 22.83 8.40
CA VAL A 75 3.53 22.21 9.72
C VAL A 75 3.89 20.75 9.62
N GLU A 76 4.75 20.31 10.53
CA GLU A 76 5.16 18.91 10.58
C GLU A 76 3.99 18.00 10.96
N ILE A 77 3.86 16.88 10.24
CA ILE A 77 2.86 15.87 10.56
C ILE A 77 3.42 14.95 11.63
N ILE A 78 2.67 14.83 12.72
CA ILE A 78 2.98 13.89 13.80
C ILE A 78 2.26 12.58 13.51
N TYR A 79 3.00 11.48 13.46
CA TYR A 79 2.46 10.16 13.23
C TYR A 79 3.18 9.11 14.09
N ASP A 80 2.57 7.95 14.28
CA ASP A 80 3.15 6.88 15.09
C ASP A 80 4.26 6.17 14.31
N LYS A 81 5.49 6.46 14.66
CA LYS A 81 6.68 5.91 13.99
C LYS A 81 6.85 4.42 14.25
N ALA A 82 6.42 3.92 15.40
CA ALA A 82 6.48 2.50 15.72
C ALA A 82 5.52 1.71 14.83
N ILE A 83 4.30 2.19 14.65
CA ILE A 83 3.33 1.59 13.75
C ILE A 83 3.81 1.68 12.30
N TYR A 84 4.38 2.81 11.90
CA TYR A 84 4.94 2.96 10.56
C TYR A 84 6.05 1.95 10.28
N GLY A 85 6.86 1.60 11.29
CA GLY A 85 7.91 0.61 11.15
C GLY A 85 7.41 -0.79 10.77
N LEU A 86 6.16 -1.13 11.09
CA LEU A 86 5.56 -2.41 10.68
C LEU A 86 5.42 -2.51 9.16
N ARG A 87 5.16 -1.41 8.49
CA ARG A 87 5.10 -1.36 7.03
C ARG A 87 6.40 -1.79 6.39
N GLN A 88 7.54 -1.37 6.93
CA GLN A 88 8.85 -1.76 6.42
C GLN A 88 9.12 -3.25 6.55
N ARG A 89 8.69 -3.87 7.65
CA ARG A 89 8.82 -5.33 7.84
C ARG A 89 8.04 -6.10 6.80
N ILE A 90 6.85 -5.64 6.47
CA ILE A 90 5.98 -6.28 5.50
C ILE A 90 6.52 -6.07 4.08
N GLU A 91 7.10 -4.91 3.79
CA GLU A 91 7.78 -4.68 2.52
C GLU A 91 8.93 -5.67 2.30
N ARG A 92 9.70 -5.97 3.35
CA ARG A 92 10.75 -7.00 3.28
C ARG A 92 10.19 -8.38 3.00
N TYR A 93 9.07 -8.72 3.62
CA TYR A 93 8.37 -9.98 3.37
C TYR A 93 7.94 -10.11 1.92
N PHE A 94 7.32 -9.08 1.37
CA PHE A 94 6.93 -9.05 -0.05
C PHE A 94 8.14 -9.08 -0.97
N GLY A 95 9.24 -8.44 -0.60
CA GLY A 95 10.50 -8.51 -1.33
C GLY A 95 11.02 -9.94 -1.43
N LYS A 96 10.98 -10.68 -0.33
CA LYS A 96 11.37 -12.09 -0.31
C LYS A 96 10.46 -12.96 -1.16
N LEU A 97 9.14 -12.72 -1.13
CA LEU A 97 8.20 -13.44 -1.99
C LEU A 97 8.48 -13.18 -3.46
N LYS A 98 8.84 -11.96 -3.82
CA LYS A 98 9.19 -11.60 -5.19
C LYS A 98 10.47 -12.31 -5.65
N GLU A 99 11.46 -12.44 -4.77
CA GLU A 99 12.68 -13.19 -5.05
C GLU A 99 12.41 -14.69 -5.21
N ASN A 100 11.47 -15.23 -4.47
CA ASN A 100 11.10 -16.65 -4.50
C ASN A 100 9.95 -16.96 -5.45
N LYS A 101 9.83 -16.19 -6.53
CA LYS A 101 8.74 -16.34 -7.50
C LYS A 101 8.61 -17.75 -8.10
N ARG A 102 9.70 -18.53 -8.20
CA ARG A 102 9.67 -19.91 -8.68
C ARG A 102 8.90 -20.83 -7.74
N VAL A 103 8.99 -20.59 -6.45
CA VAL A 103 8.24 -21.34 -5.45
C VAL A 103 6.77 -20.92 -5.49
N ALA A 104 6.51 -19.63 -5.57
CA ALA A 104 5.15 -19.08 -5.63
C ALA A 104 4.39 -19.54 -6.87
N THR A 105 5.04 -19.65 -8.04
CA THR A 105 4.41 -20.07 -9.29
C THR A 105 3.99 -21.55 -9.31
N ARG A 106 4.36 -22.35 -8.31
CA ARG A 106 3.97 -23.76 -8.23
C ARG A 106 2.70 -24.02 -7.43
N TYR A 107 2.24 -23.07 -6.61
CA TYR A 107 1.26 -23.37 -5.56
C TYR A 107 -0.17 -22.95 -5.84
N ASP A 108 -0.41 -21.92 -6.65
CA ASP A 108 -1.76 -21.46 -6.92
C ASP A 108 -1.85 -20.84 -8.31
N LYS A 109 -2.75 -21.37 -9.15
CA LYS A 109 -2.94 -20.86 -10.51
C LYS A 109 -3.44 -19.40 -10.55
N HIS A 110 -4.20 -18.98 -9.56
CA HIS A 110 -4.74 -17.60 -9.51
C HIS A 110 -3.67 -16.64 -8.98
N ASP A 111 -3.03 -17.00 -7.89
CA ASP A 111 -1.91 -16.22 -7.34
C ASP A 111 -0.71 -16.28 -8.28
N THR A 112 -0.54 -17.39 -9.00
CA THR A 112 0.50 -17.55 -10.01
C THR A 112 0.36 -16.53 -11.14
N ALA A 113 -0.84 -16.32 -11.64
CA ALA A 113 -1.08 -15.33 -12.70
C ALA A 113 -0.73 -13.93 -12.24
N PHE A 114 -1.10 -13.58 -11.02
CA PHE A 114 -0.79 -12.30 -10.42
C PHE A 114 0.72 -12.11 -10.18
N LEU A 115 1.35 -13.08 -9.54
CA LEU A 115 2.79 -13.06 -9.26
C LEU A 115 3.61 -13.14 -10.54
N GLY A 116 3.17 -13.91 -11.52
CA GLY A 116 3.79 -13.96 -12.85
C GLY A 116 3.72 -12.63 -13.56
N PHE A 117 2.59 -11.95 -13.46
CA PHE A 117 2.41 -10.61 -14.01
C PHE A 117 3.34 -9.60 -13.34
N VAL A 118 3.42 -9.62 -12.02
CA VAL A 118 4.34 -8.77 -11.23
C VAL A 118 5.81 -9.04 -11.57
N ALA A 119 6.16 -10.31 -11.86
CA ALA A 119 7.53 -10.69 -12.17
C ALA A 119 7.97 -10.30 -13.58
N ILE A 120 7.04 -10.30 -14.54
CA ILE A 120 7.34 -10.08 -15.96
C ILE A 120 7.34 -8.60 -16.32
N ALA A 121 6.42 -7.82 -15.75
CA ALA A 121 6.30 -6.40 -16.03
C ALA A 121 7.16 -5.57 -15.07
N ALA A 122 7.61 -4.40 -15.52
CA ALA A 122 8.25 -3.41 -14.65
C ALA A 122 7.18 -2.75 -13.78
N ILE A 123 6.79 -3.45 -12.70
CA ILE A 123 5.73 -3.02 -11.81
C ILE A 123 6.32 -2.49 -10.51
N LYS A 124 5.95 -1.29 -10.14
CA LYS A 124 6.21 -0.73 -8.83
C LYS A 124 5.04 -1.09 -7.91
N ILE A 125 5.33 -1.78 -6.81
CA ILE A 125 4.32 -2.18 -5.83
C ILE A 125 4.30 -1.16 -4.70
N LEU A 126 3.12 -0.62 -4.43
CA LEU A 126 2.89 0.32 -3.34
C LEU A 126 2.02 -0.36 -2.29
N LEU A 127 2.58 -0.52 -1.11
CA LEU A 127 1.95 -1.29 -0.03
C LEU A 127 1.28 -0.35 0.97
N ASN A 128 0.00 -0.59 1.19
CA ASN A 128 -0.83 0.18 2.10
C ASN A 128 -1.35 -0.77 3.17
N LEU A 129 -0.81 -0.65 4.39
CA LEU A 129 -1.11 -1.56 5.49
C LEU A 129 -2.31 -1.07 6.29
N THR A 130 -3.25 -1.98 6.56
CA THR A 130 -4.38 -1.73 7.46
C THR A 130 -4.22 -2.56 8.72
N LEU A 131 -4.28 -1.90 9.88
CA LEU A 131 -4.21 -2.52 11.21
C LEU A 131 -5.50 -2.22 11.95
N CYS A 132 -6.36 -3.19 11.99
CA CYS A 132 -7.68 -3.06 12.62
C CYS A 132 -7.72 -3.68 14.00
#